data_1437b698c1cd95514f07ff0645aef623
#
_entry.id   1437b698c1cd95514f07ff0645aef623
#
_cell.length_a   1.000
_cell.length_b   1.000
_cell.length_c   1.000
_cell.angle_alpha   90.00
_cell.angle_beta   90.00
_cell.angle_gamma   90.00
#
_symmetry.space_group_name_H-M   'P 1'
#
loop_
_entity.id
_entity.type
_entity.pdbx_description
1 polymer ?
#
loop_
_entity_poly.entity_id
_entity_poly.type
_entity_poly.pdbx_seq_one_letter_code
_entity_poly.pdbx_strand_id
1 'polypeptide(L)'
;MKPKVAHYAAMAVFALACAASLRAAAVDPNYARNLAAGCANCHGTDGKSAGVMPPLAGLDKNYIILQMQDFKRGIRPATIMHQLAKGYSDEQIELMAEYLAAQK
;
A
#
# COMPACT_ATOMS: atom_id res chain seq x y z
N MET A 1 37.07 42.00 9.15
CA MET A 1 36.74 40.86 10.03
C MET A 1 35.21 40.56 10.15
N LYS A 2 34.37 41.22 9.36
CA LYS A 2 32.90 41.06 9.41
C LYS A 2 32.23 40.14 8.36
N PRO A 3 32.90 39.59 7.31
CA PRO A 3 32.18 38.73 6.34
C PRO A 3 31.98 37.28 6.79
N LYS A 4 32.75 36.77 7.76
CA LYS A 4 32.68 35.37 8.13
C LYS A 4 31.40 34.98 8.91
N VAL A 5 30.89 35.89 9.74
CA VAL A 5 29.67 35.65 10.53
C VAL A 5 28.43 35.63 9.64
N ALA A 6 28.37 36.46 8.60
CA ALA A 6 27.25 36.48 7.65
C ALA A 6 27.15 35.17 6.84
N HIS A 7 28.27 34.57 6.49
CA HIS A 7 28.30 33.30 5.75
C HIS A 7 27.82 32.12 6.61
N TYR A 8 28.17 32.09 7.90
CA TYR A 8 27.70 31.04 8.81
C TYR A 8 26.20 31.17 9.09
N ALA A 9 25.68 32.41 9.22
CA ALA A 9 24.26 32.64 9.38
C ALA A 9 23.46 32.19 8.13
N ALA A 10 23.94 32.47 6.94
CA ALA A 10 23.34 32.06 5.68
C ALA A 10 23.34 30.53 5.51
N MET A 11 24.44 29.87 5.88
CA MET A 11 24.55 28.41 5.85
C MET A 11 23.60 27.72 6.88
N ALA A 12 23.46 28.30 8.06
CA ALA A 12 22.54 27.78 9.08
C ALA A 12 21.09 27.92 8.66
N VAL A 13 20.69 29.01 8.04
CA VAL A 13 19.33 29.21 7.51
C VAL A 13 19.02 28.23 6.37
N PHE A 14 19.99 27.99 5.49
CA PHE A 14 19.85 27.06 4.39
C PHE A 14 19.72 25.60 4.90
N ALA A 15 20.49 25.21 5.90
CA ALA A 15 20.42 23.89 6.52
C ALA A 15 19.05 23.66 7.22
N LEU A 16 18.49 24.68 7.89
CA LEU A 16 17.18 24.62 8.51
C LEU A 16 16.05 24.49 7.45
N ALA A 17 16.19 25.20 6.32
CA ALA A 17 15.22 25.12 5.22
C ALA A 17 15.22 23.72 4.57
N CYS A 18 16.40 23.11 4.40
CA CYS A 18 16.50 21.74 3.88
C CYS A 18 15.92 20.69 4.85
N ALA A 19 16.09 20.87 6.16
CA ALA A 19 15.52 19.96 7.17
C ALA A 19 13.99 20.03 7.22
N ALA A 20 13.39 21.18 6.89
CA ALA A 20 11.93 21.32 6.81
C ALA A 20 11.32 20.62 5.59
N SER A 21 12.11 20.36 4.55
CA SER A 21 11.66 19.68 3.33
C SER A 21 11.59 18.16 3.44
N LEU A 22 12.10 17.57 4.53
CA LEU A 22 12.00 16.16 4.87
C LEU A 22 10.71 15.80 5.61
N ARG A 23 9.66 16.62 5.50
CA ARG A 23 8.33 16.17 5.91
C ARG A 23 7.94 15.04 4.99
N ALA A 24 7.91 13.84 5.56
CA ALA A 24 7.37 12.66 4.91
C ALA A 24 6.11 13.03 4.13
N ALA A 25 6.11 12.74 2.84
CA ALA A 25 4.89 12.83 2.05
C ALA A 25 3.81 12.10 2.84
N ALA A 26 2.74 12.81 3.21
CA ALA A 26 1.65 12.20 3.96
C ALA A 26 1.16 11.02 3.13
N VAL A 27 1.16 9.82 3.71
CA VAL A 27 0.63 8.62 3.05
C VAL A 27 -0.83 8.94 2.74
N ASP A 28 -1.23 8.77 1.48
CA ASP A 28 -2.61 8.97 1.04
C ASP A 28 -3.54 8.14 1.95
N PRO A 29 -4.50 8.75 2.66
CA PRO A 29 -5.41 8.02 3.54
C PRO A 29 -6.26 7.00 2.78
N ASN A 30 -6.37 7.14 1.46
CA ASN A 30 -7.07 6.19 0.59
C ASN A 30 -6.14 5.15 -0.05
N TYR A 31 -4.87 5.13 0.30
CA TYR A 31 -3.88 4.28 -0.39
C TYR A 31 -4.27 2.79 -0.36
N ALA A 32 -4.68 2.27 0.80
CA ALA A 32 -5.13 0.89 0.94
C ALA A 32 -6.36 0.58 0.07
N ARG A 33 -7.34 1.49 0.05
CA ARG A 33 -8.52 1.39 -0.82
C ARG A 33 -8.13 1.41 -2.29
N ASN A 34 -7.24 2.30 -2.68
CA ASN A 34 -6.80 2.45 -4.06
C ASN A 34 -6.03 1.21 -4.54
N LEU A 35 -5.22 0.62 -3.68
CA LEU A 35 -4.60 -0.68 -3.95
C LEU A 35 -5.64 -1.79 -4.15
N ALA A 36 -6.61 -1.90 -3.26
CA ALA A 36 -7.67 -2.90 -3.31
C ALA A 36 -8.64 -2.70 -4.50
N ALA A 37 -8.72 -1.49 -5.06
CA ALA A 37 -9.55 -1.21 -6.23
C ALA A 37 -9.19 -2.07 -7.44
N GLY A 38 -7.94 -2.49 -7.59
CA GLY A 38 -7.51 -3.42 -8.63
C GLY A 38 -8.18 -4.80 -8.54
N CYS A 39 -8.62 -5.21 -7.38
CA CYS A 39 -9.31 -6.49 -7.15
C CYS A 39 -10.77 -6.46 -7.62
N ALA A 40 -11.36 -5.26 -7.70
CA ALA A 40 -12.80 -5.06 -7.95
C ALA A 40 -13.25 -5.58 -9.32
N ASN A 41 -12.38 -5.55 -10.33
CA ASN A 41 -12.71 -6.01 -11.67
C ASN A 41 -13.19 -7.48 -11.71
N CYS A 42 -12.68 -8.30 -10.81
CA CYS A 42 -13.02 -9.72 -10.73
C CYS A 42 -13.79 -10.06 -9.45
N HIS A 43 -13.41 -9.48 -8.30
CA HIS A 43 -13.96 -9.80 -6.99
C HIS A 43 -15.09 -8.87 -6.53
N GLY A 44 -15.52 -7.94 -7.38
CA GLY A 44 -16.56 -6.96 -7.06
C GLY A 44 -16.06 -5.75 -6.28
N THR A 45 -16.83 -4.68 -6.29
CA THR A 45 -16.51 -3.44 -5.56
C THR A 45 -16.33 -3.76 -4.07
N ASP A 46 -15.25 -3.29 -3.50
CA ASP A 46 -14.87 -3.56 -2.11
C ASP A 46 -14.76 -5.06 -1.78
N GLY A 47 -14.53 -5.90 -2.79
CA GLY A 47 -14.47 -7.35 -2.62
C GLY A 47 -15.82 -8.05 -2.45
N LYS A 48 -16.93 -7.37 -2.70
CA LYS A 48 -18.30 -7.89 -2.57
C LYS A 48 -18.76 -8.58 -3.84
N SER A 49 -18.13 -9.67 -4.22
CA SER A 49 -18.49 -10.41 -5.43
C SER A 49 -19.93 -10.91 -5.36
N ALA A 50 -20.67 -10.66 -6.44
CA ALA A 50 -22.01 -11.24 -6.63
C ALA A 50 -22.01 -12.39 -7.66
N GLY A 51 -20.84 -12.75 -8.20
CA GLY A 51 -20.68 -13.76 -9.26
C GLY A 51 -19.92 -15.01 -8.80
N VAL A 52 -19.28 -15.66 -9.74
CA VAL A 52 -18.53 -16.91 -9.52
C VAL A 52 -17.17 -16.68 -8.84
N MET A 53 -16.65 -15.46 -8.89
CA MET A 53 -15.41 -15.13 -8.21
C MET A 53 -15.64 -15.05 -6.70
N PRO A 54 -14.72 -15.57 -5.88
CA PRO A 54 -14.90 -15.57 -4.43
C PRO A 54 -14.95 -14.15 -3.87
N PRO A 55 -15.87 -13.86 -2.92
CA PRO A 55 -15.89 -12.58 -2.23
C PRO A 55 -14.66 -12.45 -1.32
N LEU A 56 -14.15 -11.22 -1.20
CA LEU A 56 -13.02 -10.90 -0.34
C LEU A 56 -13.44 -10.05 0.86
N ALA A 57 -14.59 -9.36 0.76
CA ALA A 57 -15.12 -8.50 1.81
C ALA A 57 -15.35 -9.28 3.11
N GLY A 58 -14.83 -8.73 4.21
CA GLY A 58 -15.03 -9.29 5.54
C GLY A 58 -14.28 -10.60 5.84
N LEU A 59 -13.43 -11.08 4.92
CA LEU A 59 -12.54 -12.19 5.23
C LEU A 59 -11.50 -11.78 6.27
N ASP A 60 -11.00 -12.73 7.03
CA ASP A 60 -9.93 -12.49 7.99
C ASP A 60 -8.67 -11.94 7.30
N LYS A 61 -8.08 -10.88 7.88
CA LYS A 61 -6.90 -10.21 7.34
C LYS A 61 -5.75 -11.19 7.09
N ASN A 62 -5.43 -12.01 8.07
CA ASN A 62 -4.31 -12.94 7.98
C ASN A 62 -4.58 -14.03 6.94
N TYR A 63 -5.83 -14.44 6.81
CA TYR A 63 -6.24 -15.38 5.75
C TYR A 63 -5.98 -14.77 4.36
N ILE A 64 -6.37 -13.52 4.12
CA ILE A 64 -6.12 -12.84 2.83
C ILE A 64 -4.61 -12.74 2.55
N ILE A 65 -3.82 -12.34 3.55
CA ILE A 65 -2.36 -12.25 3.43
C ILE A 65 -1.77 -13.61 3.05
N LEU A 66 -2.14 -14.66 3.78
CA LEU A 66 -1.65 -16.01 3.51
C LEU A 66 -1.97 -16.46 2.08
N GLN A 67 -3.23 -16.27 1.64
CA GLN A 67 -3.63 -16.65 0.30
C GLN A 67 -2.85 -15.90 -0.78
N MET A 68 -2.63 -14.59 -0.61
CA MET A 68 -1.84 -13.79 -1.54
C MET A 68 -0.37 -14.22 -1.57
N GLN A 69 0.21 -14.56 -0.42
CA GLN A 69 1.56 -15.10 -0.35
C GLN A 69 1.68 -16.45 -1.03
N ASP A 70 0.70 -17.32 -0.87
CA ASP A 70 0.67 -18.64 -1.50
C ASP A 70 0.54 -18.54 -3.03
N PHE A 71 -0.27 -17.61 -3.52
CA PHE A 71 -0.30 -17.29 -4.95
C PHE A 71 1.04 -16.75 -5.45
N LYS A 72 1.63 -15.80 -4.73
CA LYS A 72 2.90 -15.18 -5.08
C LYS A 72 4.04 -16.18 -5.18
N ARG A 73 4.05 -17.19 -4.31
CA ARG A 73 5.02 -18.29 -4.28
C ARG A 73 4.67 -19.45 -5.20
N GLY A 74 3.51 -19.44 -5.84
CA GLY A 74 3.06 -20.54 -6.69
C GLY A 74 2.65 -21.81 -5.95
N ILE A 75 2.39 -21.72 -4.64
CA ILE A 75 1.96 -22.85 -3.79
C ILE A 75 0.49 -23.15 -4.03
N ARG A 76 -0.34 -22.09 -4.12
CA ARG A 76 -1.77 -22.25 -4.39
C ARG A 76 -2.05 -22.24 -5.89
N PRO A 77 -2.73 -23.26 -6.44
CA PRO A 77 -3.14 -23.28 -7.83
C PRO A 77 -4.05 -22.10 -8.18
N ALA A 78 -3.83 -21.47 -9.33
CA ALA A 78 -4.62 -20.36 -9.81
C ALA A 78 -4.54 -20.23 -11.33
N THR A 79 -5.53 -19.58 -11.93
CA THR A 79 -5.50 -19.22 -13.35
C THR A 79 -4.74 -17.93 -13.58
N ILE A 80 -4.91 -16.92 -12.71
CA ILE A 80 -4.26 -15.60 -12.86
C ILE A 80 -3.71 -15.03 -11.55
N MET A 81 -4.25 -15.40 -10.38
CA MET A 81 -3.85 -14.80 -9.11
C MET A 81 -2.35 -14.96 -8.81
N HIS A 82 -1.72 -16.05 -9.25
CA HIS A 82 -0.28 -16.26 -9.12
C HIS A 82 0.55 -15.20 -9.88
N GLN A 83 0.03 -14.61 -10.95
CA GLN A 83 0.67 -13.50 -11.66
C GLN A 83 0.33 -12.15 -11.01
N LEU A 84 -0.93 -11.92 -10.67
CA LEU A 84 -1.36 -10.66 -10.06
C LEU A 84 -0.69 -10.42 -8.70
N ALA A 85 -0.58 -11.45 -7.88
CA ALA A 85 0.03 -11.34 -6.55
C ALA A 85 1.50 -10.89 -6.60
N LYS A 86 2.24 -11.23 -7.65
CA LYS A 86 3.63 -10.81 -7.84
C LYS A 86 3.80 -9.31 -8.06
N GLY A 87 2.74 -8.62 -8.47
CA GLY A 87 2.74 -7.17 -8.68
C GLY A 87 2.67 -6.33 -7.40
N TYR A 88 2.50 -6.95 -6.24
CA TYR A 88 2.37 -6.25 -4.96
C TYR A 88 3.49 -6.60 -4.00
N SER A 89 3.97 -5.60 -3.25
CA SER A 89 4.87 -5.84 -2.12
C SER A 89 4.12 -6.47 -0.95
N ASP A 90 4.84 -7.00 0.03
CA ASP A 90 4.23 -7.62 1.21
C ASP A 90 3.46 -6.58 2.03
N GLU A 91 4.00 -5.35 2.15
CA GLU A 91 3.33 -4.22 2.80
C GLU A 91 2.04 -3.81 2.07
N GLN A 92 2.06 -3.82 0.74
CA GLN A 92 0.87 -3.54 -0.06
C GLN A 92 -0.20 -4.62 0.14
N ILE A 93 0.20 -5.88 0.20
CA ILE A 93 -0.70 -7.00 0.49
C ILE A 93 -1.34 -6.84 1.87
N GLU A 94 -0.57 -6.46 2.89
CA GLU A 94 -1.11 -6.20 4.23
C GLU A 94 -2.15 -5.08 4.24
N LEU A 95 -1.86 -3.97 3.56
CA LEU A 95 -2.78 -2.83 3.47
C LEU A 95 -4.07 -3.19 2.74
N MET A 96 -3.99 -3.92 1.62
CA MET A 96 -5.17 -4.40 0.90
C MET A 96 -6.00 -5.37 1.75
N ALA A 97 -5.33 -6.28 2.45
CA ALA A 97 -5.98 -7.26 3.30
C ALA A 97 -6.73 -6.59 4.46
N GLU A 98 -6.13 -5.60 5.08
CA GLU A 98 -6.76 -4.81 6.14
C GLU A 98 -8.00 -4.08 5.62
N TYR A 99 -7.90 -3.42 4.46
CA TYR A 99 -9.02 -2.74 3.84
C TYR A 99 -10.18 -3.71 3.53
N LEU A 100 -9.88 -4.84 2.89
CA LEU A 100 -10.89 -5.82 2.49
C LEU A 100 -11.54 -6.52 3.70
N ALA A 101 -10.76 -6.83 4.73
CA ALA A 101 -11.28 -7.43 5.97
C ALA A 101 -12.26 -6.51 6.69
N ALA A 102 -12.09 -5.19 6.58
CA ALA A 102 -12.98 -4.20 7.20
C ALA A 102 -14.30 -3.98 6.43
N GLN A 103 -14.44 -4.51 5.23
CA GLN A 103 -15.68 -4.38 4.44
C GLN A 103 -16.76 -5.31 4.99
N LYS A 104 -18.04 -4.84 4.93
CA LYS A 104 -19.22 -5.58 5.42
C LYS A 104 -20.16 -5.91 4.29
#